data_d38f8453bc7c6105272a748ecc876092
#
_entry.id   d38f8453bc7c6105272a748ecc876092
#
_cell.length_a   1.000
_cell.length_b   1.000
_cell.length_c   1.000
_cell.angle_alpha   90.00
_cell.angle_beta   90.00
_cell.angle_gamma   90.00
#
_symmetry.space_group_name_H-M   'P 1'
#
loop_
_entity.id
_entity.type
_entity.pdbx_description
1 polymer ?
#
loop_
_entity_poly.entity_id
_entity_poly.type
_entity_poly.pdbx_seq_one_letter_code
_entity_poly.pdbx_strand_id
1 'polypeptide(L)'
;MELDAGHNRKAWEAASQKHVREYDELLEQARNGTSLFPWELELLRPLVESGPSVVHLQSGHGLDDIALVAAGARGVVGVDFSRTAVVSARRRAVDLGVPCHYVVGELPGAPLRSGCADVVYTGKGALIWMPDLARWAADVARLLRPGGHLFLYEAHPAVPLWTWDADEPRIRGDRGYFARGFVNDTFPGHGAVEAQATLGEVVTAVVRAGLEVRVLEEYAEPFWRAGGVDAAAWRGRLPNSFALVARKGM
;
A
#
# COMPACT_ATOMS: atom_id res chain seq x y z
N MET A 1 14.62 -6.20 -18.36
CA MET A 1 13.30 -6.80 -18.16
C MET A 1 12.31 -5.65 -18.23
N GLU A 2 11.41 -5.70 -19.20
CA GLU A 2 10.39 -4.66 -19.39
C GLU A 2 9.23 -4.95 -18.43
N LEU A 3 8.85 -3.93 -17.64
CA LEU A 3 7.71 -4.03 -16.72
C LEU A 3 6.43 -3.90 -17.54
N ASP A 4 5.83 -5.03 -17.91
CA ASP A 4 4.58 -5.08 -18.66
C ASP A 4 3.39 -4.90 -17.71
N ALA A 5 2.86 -3.69 -17.67
CA ALA A 5 1.68 -3.35 -16.87
C ALA A 5 0.45 -4.21 -17.23
N GLY A 6 0.32 -4.61 -18.50
CA GLY A 6 -0.78 -5.46 -18.95
C GLY A 6 -0.68 -6.88 -18.39
N HIS A 7 0.53 -7.41 -18.23
CA HIS A 7 0.76 -8.72 -17.64
C HIS A 7 0.46 -8.70 -16.13
N ASN A 8 0.99 -7.71 -15.41
CA ASN A 8 0.73 -7.53 -13.99
C ASN A 8 -0.77 -7.37 -13.69
N ARG A 9 -1.49 -6.63 -14.54
CA ARG A 9 -2.94 -6.48 -14.42
C ARG A 9 -3.68 -7.81 -14.52
N LYS A 10 -3.33 -8.67 -15.50
CA LYS A 10 -3.94 -9.99 -15.64
C LYS A 10 -3.67 -10.88 -14.43
N ALA A 11 -2.43 -10.87 -13.93
CA ALA A 11 -2.05 -11.64 -12.74
C ALA A 11 -2.87 -11.21 -11.51
N TRP A 12 -3.00 -9.91 -11.28
CA TRP A 12 -3.76 -9.37 -10.16
C TRP A 12 -5.26 -9.58 -10.30
N GLU A 13 -5.84 -9.47 -11.50
CA GLU A 13 -7.26 -9.74 -11.70
C GLU A 13 -7.59 -11.22 -11.40
N ALA A 14 -6.71 -12.14 -11.80
CA ALA A 14 -6.83 -13.56 -11.44
C ALA A 14 -6.68 -13.79 -9.93
N ALA A 15 -5.69 -13.15 -9.30
CA ALA A 15 -5.44 -13.26 -7.86
C ALA A 15 -6.59 -12.68 -7.03
N SER A 16 -7.22 -11.60 -7.49
CA SER A 16 -8.35 -10.96 -6.82
C SER A 16 -9.58 -11.86 -6.68
N GLN A 17 -9.67 -12.95 -7.45
CA GLN A 17 -10.72 -13.98 -7.26
C GLN A 17 -10.63 -14.67 -5.89
N LYS A 18 -9.46 -14.70 -5.25
CA LYS A 18 -9.32 -15.16 -3.87
C LYS A 18 -10.24 -14.37 -2.94
N HIS A 19 -10.25 -13.03 -3.06
CA HIS A 19 -11.04 -12.15 -2.21
C HIS A 19 -12.56 -12.30 -2.41
N VAL A 20 -12.97 -12.81 -3.58
CA VAL A 20 -14.38 -13.17 -3.83
C VAL A 20 -14.72 -14.45 -3.10
N ARG A 21 -13.85 -15.46 -3.15
CA ARG A 21 -14.08 -16.74 -2.45
C ARG A 21 -14.06 -16.61 -0.93
N GLU A 22 -13.20 -15.73 -0.41
CA GLU A 22 -13.01 -15.46 1.02
C GLU A 22 -13.88 -14.29 1.51
N TYR A 23 -14.98 -13.99 0.81
CA TYR A 23 -15.75 -12.77 1.07
C TYR A 23 -16.25 -12.68 2.51
N ASP A 24 -16.83 -13.75 3.06
CA ASP A 24 -17.43 -13.74 4.38
C ASP A 24 -16.38 -13.59 5.49
N GLU A 25 -15.23 -14.24 5.35
CA GLU A 25 -14.09 -14.09 6.26
C GLU A 25 -13.55 -12.67 6.26
N LEU A 26 -13.37 -12.10 5.06
CA LEU A 26 -12.92 -10.73 4.89
C LEU A 26 -13.94 -9.69 5.37
N LEU A 27 -15.24 -10.00 5.27
CA LEU A 27 -16.30 -9.15 5.81
C LEU A 27 -16.25 -9.12 7.34
N GLU A 28 -16.02 -10.26 7.97
CA GLU A 28 -15.87 -10.35 9.43
C GLU A 28 -14.59 -9.65 9.91
N GLN A 29 -13.47 -9.83 9.20
CA GLN A 29 -12.23 -9.11 9.47
C GLN A 29 -12.43 -7.57 9.37
N ALA A 30 -13.15 -7.11 8.34
CA ALA A 30 -13.46 -5.70 8.16
C ALA A 30 -14.33 -5.17 9.32
N ARG A 31 -15.34 -5.94 9.77
CA ARG A 31 -16.20 -5.58 10.90
C ARG A 31 -15.42 -5.40 12.18
N ASN A 32 -14.39 -6.22 12.41
CA ASN A 32 -13.53 -6.17 13.58
C ASN A 32 -12.46 -5.05 13.49
N GLY A 33 -12.27 -4.39 12.35
CA GLY A 33 -11.37 -3.25 12.15
C GLY A 33 -9.89 -3.55 12.36
N THR A 34 -9.45 -4.79 12.13
CA THR A 34 -8.10 -5.28 12.47
C THR A 34 -7.10 -5.23 11.33
N SER A 35 -7.40 -4.54 10.24
CA SER A 35 -6.50 -4.47 9.08
C SER A 35 -5.33 -3.48 9.24
N LEU A 36 -5.50 -2.43 10.06
CA LEU A 36 -4.42 -1.49 10.38
C LEU A 36 -3.63 -1.98 11.59
N PHE A 37 -2.31 -1.93 11.50
CA PHE A 37 -1.42 -2.35 12.58
C PHE A 37 -1.31 -1.28 13.69
N PRO A 38 -0.97 -1.66 14.94
CA PRO A 38 -0.86 -0.69 16.04
C PRO A 38 0.10 0.47 15.76
N TRP A 39 1.30 0.18 15.22
CA TRP A 39 2.29 1.21 14.86
C TRP A 39 1.85 2.08 13.69
N GLU A 40 1.10 1.51 12.73
CA GLU A 40 0.49 2.25 11.64
C GLU A 40 -0.59 3.22 12.16
N LEU A 41 -1.44 2.74 13.08
CA LEU A 41 -2.48 3.55 13.73
C LEU A 41 -1.88 4.68 14.59
N GLU A 42 -0.74 4.47 15.22
CA GLU A 42 -0.05 5.50 16.01
C GLU A 42 0.29 6.73 15.15
N LEU A 43 0.83 6.50 13.96
CA LEU A 43 1.16 7.58 13.01
C LEU A 43 -0.08 8.12 12.27
N LEU A 44 -1.08 7.27 12.01
CA LEU A 44 -2.30 7.68 11.30
C LEU A 44 -3.25 8.51 12.17
N ARG A 45 -3.35 8.21 13.47
CA ARG A 45 -4.32 8.84 14.37
C ARG A 45 -4.34 10.36 14.30
N PRO A 46 -3.20 11.08 14.38
CA PRO A 46 -3.20 12.54 14.26
C PRO A 46 -3.71 13.05 12.91
N LEU A 47 -3.64 12.22 11.87
CA LEU A 47 -4.06 12.58 10.52
C LEU A 47 -5.55 12.33 10.27
N VAL A 48 -6.16 11.37 11.00
CA VAL A 48 -7.55 10.95 10.75
C VAL A 48 -8.56 11.41 11.81
N GLU A 49 -8.14 11.78 13.02
CA GLU A 49 -9.01 12.18 14.11
C GLU A 49 -9.83 13.46 13.84
N SER A 50 -9.38 14.30 12.91
CA SER A 50 -10.09 15.51 12.49
C SER A 50 -11.22 15.25 11.48
N GLY A 51 -11.47 14.01 11.11
CA GLY A 51 -12.47 13.62 10.11
C GLY A 51 -12.10 13.99 8.67
N PRO A 52 -10.88 13.68 8.19
CA PRO A 52 -10.44 14.02 6.84
C PRO A 52 -11.15 13.21 5.76
N SER A 53 -11.15 13.74 4.54
CA SER A 53 -11.41 12.95 3.33
C SER A 53 -10.13 12.22 2.94
N VAL A 54 -10.20 10.91 2.81
CA VAL A 54 -9.05 10.06 2.45
C VAL A 54 -9.20 9.54 1.02
N VAL A 55 -8.11 9.54 0.27
CA VAL A 55 -7.97 8.79 -0.97
C VAL A 55 -6.99 7.65 -0.71
N HIS A 56 -7.42 6.41 -0.91
CA HIS A 56 -6.56 5.23 -0.82
C HIS A 56 -6.18 4.76 -2.22
N LEU A 57 -4.90 4.86 -2.55
CA LEU A 57 -4.37 4.41 -3.83
C LEU A 57 -3.98 2.93 -3.73
N GLN A 58 -4.35 2.15 -4.75
CA GLN A 58 -4.18 0.69 -4.77
C GLN A 58 -4.92 0.03 -3.61
N SER A 59 -6.19 0.42 -3.43
CA SER A 59 -7.01 0.06 -2.27
C SER A 59 -7.40 -1.43 -2.22
N GLY A 60 -7.10 -2.19 -3.27
CA GLY A 60 -7.43 -3.60 -3.34
C GLY A 60 -8.90 -3.88 -3.03
N HIS A 61 -9.13 -4.76 -2.09
CA HIS A 61 -10.48 -5.19 -1.69
C HIS A 61 -11.04 -4.40 -0.48
N GLY A 62 -10.40 -3.30 -0.07
CA GLY A 62 -10.99 -2.26 0.78
C GLY A 62 -11.05 -2.52 2.28
N LEU A 63 -10.26 -3.44 2.84
CA LEU A 63 -10.24 -3.67 4.30
C LEU A 63 -9.70 -2.46 5.07
N ASP A 64 -8.59 -1.90 4.60
CA ASP A 64 -7.96 -0.75 5.23
C ASP A 64 -8.87 0.50 5.15
N ASP A 65 -9.67 0.61 4.07
CA ASP A 65 -10.61 1.73 3.92
C ASP A 65 -11.65 1.77 5.03
N ILE A 66 -12.17 0.60 5.39
CA ILE A 66 -13.14 0.45 6.47
C ILE A 66 -12.50 0.77 7.82
N ALA A 67 -11.27 0.29 8.03
CA ALA A 67 -10.51 0.57 9.25
C ALA A 67 -10.11 2.05 9.36
N LEU A 68 -9.80 2.73 8.25
CA LEU A 68 -9.57 4.18 8.23
C LEU A 68 -10.81 4.97 8.64
N VAL A 69 -12.01 4.56 8.19
CA VAL A 69 -13.26 5.17 8.65
C VAL A 69 -13.46 4.92 10.16
N ALA A 70 -13.23 3.69 10.62
CA ALA A 70 -13.31 3.37 12.04
C ALA A 70 -12.30 4.15 12.90
N ALA A 71 -11.13 4.48 12.33
CA ALA A 71 -10.10 5.30 12.97
C ALA A 71 -10.42 6.81 12.98
N GLY A 72 -11.45 7.27 12.25
CA GLY A 72 -11.90 8.66 12.29
C GLY A 72 -12.01 9.37 10.94
N ALA A 73 -11.64 8.74 9.84
CA ALA A 73 -11.83 9.36 8.51
C ALA A 73 -13.33 9.58 8.24
N ARG A 74 -13.69 10.77 7.70
CA ARG A 74 -15.07 11.09 7.30
C ARG A 74 -15.57 10.20 6.17
N GLY A 75 -14.68 9.75 5.32
CA GLY A 75 -14.95 8.85 4.22
C GLY A 75 -13.69 8.59 3.41
N VAL A 76 -13.70 7.47 2.70
CA VAL A 76 -12.58 7.01 1.88
C VAL A 76 -13.01 6.83 0.43
N VAL A 77 -12.18 7.26 -0.51
CA VAL A 77 -12.28 6.92 -1.92
C VAL A 77 -11.12 5.99 -2.27
N GLY A 78 -11.41 4.71 -2.44
CA GLY A 78 -10.44 3.71 -2.90
C GLY A 78 -10.30 3.71 -4.42
N VAL A 79 -9.07 3.66 -4.91
CA VAL A 79 -8.74 3.54 -6.34
C VAL A 79 -7.93 2.27 -6.55
N ASP A 80 -8.42 1.39 -7.42
CA ASP A 80 -7.70 0.18 -7.81
C ASP A 80 -7.97 -0.16 -9.27
N PHE A 81 -7.01 -0.77 -9.96
CA PHE A 81 -7.21 -1.17 -11.36
C PHE A 81 -8.00 -2.48 -11.49
N SER A 82 -8.02 -3.33 -10.46
CA SER A 82 -8.77 -4.58 -10.47
C SER A 82 -10.26 -4.32 -10.28
N ARG A 83 -11.03 -4.58 -11.34
CA ARG A 83 -12.49 -4.50 -11.26
C ARG A 83 -13.06 -5.47 -10.24
N THR A 84 -12.49 -6.68 -10.13
CA THR A 84 -12.90 -7.70 -9.16
C THR A 84 -12.70 -7.20 -7.73
N ALA A 85 -11.54 -6.64 -7.43
CA ALA A 85 -11.26 -6.07 -6.11
C ALA A 85 -12.22 -4.93 -5.77
N VAL A 86 -12.39 -3.97 -6.68
CA VAL A 86 -13.30 -2.81 -6.52
C VAL A 86 -14.75 -3.25 -6.28
N VAL A 87 -15.24 -4.24 -7.00
CA VAL A 87 -16.62 -4.75 -6.80
C VAL A 87 -16.78 -5.38 -5.43
N SER A 88 -15.80 -6.20 -4.99
CA SER A 88 -15.80 -6.81 -3.64
C SER A 88 -15.73 -5.75 -2.54
N ALA A 89 -14.86 -4.74 -2.70
CA ALA A 89 -14.73 -3.64 -1.75
C ALA A 89 -16.02 -2.83 -1.63
N ARG A 90 -16.63 -2.48 -2.77
CA ARG A 90 -17.91 -1.74 -2.80
C ARG A 90 -19.03 -2.50 -2.12
N ARG A 91 -19.16 -3.80 -2.40
CA ARG A 91 -20.16 -4.65 -1.74
C ARG A 91 -19.95 -4.65 -0.24
N ARG A 92 -18.72 -4.83 0.23
CA ARG A 92 -18.38 -4.85 1.66
C ARG A 92 -18.71 -3.52 2.35
N ALA A 93 -18.41 -2.40 1.72
CA ALA A 93 -18.77 -1.09 2.25
C ALA A 93 -20.28 -0.91 2.40
N VAL A 94 -21.07 -1.40 1.42
CA VAL A 94 -22.54 -1.39 1.50
C VAL A 94 -23.05 -2.29 2.61
N ASP A 95 -22.55 -3.53 2.71
CA ASP A 95 -22.98 -4.51 3.73
C ASP A 95 -22.66 -4.03 5.16
N LEU A 96 -21.65 -3.18 5.34
CA LEU A 96 -21.27 -2.59 6.63
C LEU A 96 -21.83 -1.19 6.86
N GLY A 97 -22.44 -0.57 5.84
CA GLY A 97 -23.00 0.79 5.95
C GLY A 97 -21.94 1.87 6.18
N VAL A 98 -20.71 1.69 5.64
CA VAL A 98 -19.59 2.63 5.85
C VAL A 98 -19.40 3.56 4.64
N PRO A 99 -18.97 4.82 4.85
CA PRO A 99 -18.81 5.82 3.80
C PRO A 99 -17.52 5.59 2.97
N CYS A 100 -17.40 4.42 2.35
CA CYS A 100 -16.32 4.09 1.43
C CYS A 100 -16.85 3.98 0.00
N HIS A 101 -16.17 4.65 -0.93
CA HIS A 101 -16.50 4.67 -2.35
C HIS A 101 -15.30 4.15 -3.15
N TYR A 102 -15.55 3.51 -4.30
CA TYR A 102 -14.47 2.87 -5.04
C TYR A 102 -14.54 3.21 -6.52
N VAL A 103 -13.37 3.43 -7.11
CA VAL A 103 -13.19 3.77 -8.53
C VAL A 103 -12.21 2.77 -9.15
N VAL A 104 -12.58 2.21 -10.30
CA VAL A 104 -11.63 1.47 -11.12
C VAL A 104 -10.75 2.47 -11.85
N GLY A 105 -9.45 2.43 -11.59
CA GLY A 105 -8.49 3.37 -12.20
C GLY A 105 -7.06 2.85 -12.17
N GLU A 106 -6.31 3.22 -13.19
CA GLU A 106 -4.87 2.95 -13.29
C GLU A 106 -4.09 3.97 -12.47
N LEU A 107 -2.92 3.53 -11.98
CA LEU A 107 -1.95 4.38 -11.30
C LEU A 107 -0.57 4.26 -11.97
N PRO A 108 0.17 5.35 -12.03
CA PRO A 108 -0.21 6.74 -11.70
C PRO A 108 -1.20 7.32 -12.69
N GLY A 109 -1.94 8.32 -12.25
CA GLY A 109 -2.98 8.99 -13.05
C GLY A 109 -4.39 8.66 -12.56
N ALA A 110 -4.57 8.58 -11.22
CA ALA A 110 -5.88 8.33 -10.61
C ALA A 110 -6.97 9.23 -11.22
N PRO A 111 -8.13 8.67 -11.62
CA PRO A 111 -9.21 9.42 -12.29
C PRO A 111 -10.02 10.27 -11.29
N LEU A 112 -9.31 11.00 -10.45
CA LEU A 112 -9.85 11.91 -9.45
C LEU A 112 -9.34 13.33 -9.69
N ARG A 113 -10.14 14.32 -9.27
CA ARG A 113 -9.75 15.72 -9.39
C ARG A 113 -8.55 16.06 -8.50
N SER A 114 -7.76 17.05 -8.91
CA SER A 114 -6.68 17.60 -8.10
C SER A 114 -7.22 18.22 -6.80
N GLY A 115 -6.45 18.15 -5.72
CA GLY A 115 -6.79 18.76 -4.45
C GLY A 115 -8.06 18.20 -3.80
N CYS A 116 -8.37 16.93 -3.99
CA CYS A 116 -9.59 16.32 -3.44
C CYS A 116 -9.40 15.63 -2.08
N ALA A 117 -8.15 15.40 -1.65
CA ALA A 117 -7.84 14.64 -0.46
C ALA A 117 -7.16 15.48 0.63
N ASP A 118 -7.57 15.29 1.88
CA ASP A 118 -6.83 15.72 3.07
C ASP A 118 -5.65 14.78 3.34
N VAL A 119 -5.91 13.47 3.12
CA VAL A 119 -4.94 12.41 3.29
C VAL A 119 -4.96 11.52 2.04
N VAL A 120 -3.80 11.23 1.48
CA VAL A 120 -3.59 10.12 0.57
C VAL A 120 -2.93 9.01 1.36
N TYR A 121 -3.60 7.87 1.43
CA TYR A 121 -3.11 6.64 2.04
C TYR A 121 -2.72 5.64 0.94
N THR A 122 -1.61 4.94 1.11
CA THR A 122 -1.20 3.85 0.22
C THR A 122 -0.17 2.97 0.91
N GLY A 123 -0.06 1.72 0.48
CA GLY A 123 0.95 0.82 1.04
C GLY A 123 0.59 -0.65 0.97
N LYS A 124 1.26 -1.42 1.83
CA LYS A 124 1.08 -2.87 1.99
C LYS A 124 1.25 -3.64 0.68
N GLY A 125 2.35 -3.36 -0.01
CA GLY A 125 2.68 -3.97 -1.29
C GLY A 125 2.22 -3.16 -2.50
N ALA A 126 2.06 -1.86 -2.36
CA ALA A 126 1.62 -0.96 -3.42
C ALA A 126 2.78 -0.51 -4.33
N LEU A 127 3.90 -0.05 -3.74
CA LEU A 127 5.00 0.56 -4.49
C LEU A 127 5.73 -0.43 -5.40
N ILE A 128 5.78 -1.70 -5.04
CA ILE A 128 6.40 -2.73 -5.87
C ILE A 128 5.71 -2.92 -7.23
N TRP A 129 4.52 -2.34 -7.41
CA TRP A 129 3.80 -2.32 -8.69
C TRP A 129 3.92 -0.97 -9.42
N MET A 130 4.71 -0.02 -8.88
CA MET A 130 4.92 1.32 -9.43
C MET A 130 6.32 1.45 -10.04
N PRO A 131 6.48 1.19 -11.35
CA PRO A 131 7.78 1.29 -12.00
C PRO A 131 8.29 2.73 -12.12
N ASP A 132 7.39 3.72 -12.06
CA ASP A 132 7.71 5.15 -12.16
C ASP A 132 7.28 5.88 -10.88
N LEU A 133 8.18 5.88 -9.90
CA LEU A 133 7.96 6.55 -8.61
C LEU A 133 7.80 8.07 -8.75
N ALA A 134 8.42 8.69 -9.76
CA ALA A 134 8.30 10.13 -9.96
C ALA A 134 6.88 10.52 -10.37
N ARG A 135 6.30 9.78 -11.31
CA ARG A 135 4.91 9.97 -11.72
C ARG A 135 3.92 9.62 -10.60
N TRP A 136 4.19 8.55 -9.85
CA TRP A 136 3.39 8.18 -8.69
C TRP A 136 3.39 9.30 -7.63
N ALA A 137 4.55 9.80 -7.23
CA ALA A 137 4.66 10.86 -6.24
C ALA A 137 4.03 12.18 -6.72
N ALA A 138 4.16 12.50 -8.01
CA ALA A 138 3.49 13.66 -8.61
C ALA A 138 1.96 13.51 -8.60
N ASP A 139 1.42 12.29 -8.81
CA ASP A 139 -0.02 12.04 -8.73
C ASP A 139 -0.53 12.14 -7.29
N VAL A 140 0.21 11.62 -6.32
CA VAL A 140 -0.06 11.83 -4.88
C VAL A 140 -0.13 13.32 -4.55
N ALA A 141 0.91 14.10 -4.93
CA ALA A 141 0.95 15.53 -4.68
C ALA A 141 -0.20 16.28 -5.37
N ARG A 142 -0.61 15.86 -6.57
CA ARG A 142 -1.76 16.39 -7.29
C ARG A 142 -3.08 16.19 -6.54
N LEU A 143 -3.28 14.98 -5.99
CA LEU A 143 -4.51 14.62 -5.27
C LEU A 143 -4.65 15.35 -3.94
N LEU A 144 -3.54 15.58 -3.25
CA LEU A 144 -3.54 16.31 -1.99
C LEU A 144 -3.92 17.78 -2.17
N ARG A 145 -4.77 18.28 -1.27
CA ARG A 145 -4.97 19.73 -1.09
C ARG A 145 -3.75 20.36 -0.41
N PRO A 146 -3.57 21.69 -0.49
CA PRO A 146 -2.57 22.38 0.31
C PRO A 146 -2.71 22.02 1.80
N GLY A 147 -1.60 21.71 2.46
CA GLY A 147 -1.56 21.26 3.84
C GLY A 147 -1.93 19.79 4.08
N GLY A 148 -2.37 19.06 3.05
CA GLY A 148 -2.72 17.63 3.13
C GLY A 148 -1.50 16.72 3.29
N HIS A 149 -1.74 15.46 3.66
CA HIS A 149 -0.68 14.51 4.02
C HIS A 149 -0.71 13.26 3.16
N LEU A 150 0.47 12.79 2.77
CA LEU A 150 0.69 11.42 2.34
C LEU A 150 0.98 10.58 3.58
N PHE A 151 0.33 9.44 3.69
CA PHE A 151 0.69 8.34 4.56
C PHE A 151 1.02 7.11 3.71
N LEU A 152 2.24 6.61 3.82
CA LEU A 152 2.73 5.43 3.14
C LEU A 152 3.21 4.43 4.18
N TYR A 153 2.69 3.18 4.14
CA TYR A 153 3.20 2.07 4.92
C TYR A 153 3.49 0.89 4.01
N GLU A 154 4.76 0.49 3.88
CA GLU A 154 5.19 -0.40 2.80
C GLU A 154 6.23 -1.43 3.26
N ALA A 155 6.42 -2.49 2.47
CA ALA A 155 7.54 -3.40 2.66
C ALA A 155 8.87 -2.66 2.50
N HIS A 156 9.81 -2.94 3.41
CA HIS A 156 11.14 -2.38 3.27
C HIS A 156 11.84 -2.96 2.02
N PRO A 157 12.49 -2.12 1.19
CA PRO A 157 13.11 -2.57 -0.07
C PRO A 157 14.20 -3.63 0.08
N ALA A 158 14.69 -3.87 1.28
CA ALA A 158 15.64 -4.96 1.55
C ALA A 158 14.97 -6.33 1.68
N VAL A 159 13.65 -6.38 1.90
CA VAL A 159 12.91 -7.63 2.12
C VAL A 159 13.11 -8.67 1.02
N PRO A 160 13.06 -8.33 -0.28
CA PRO A 160 13.23 -9.31 -1.35
C PRO A 160 14.62 -9.92 -1.41
N LEU A 161 15.61 -9.33 -0.74
CA LEU A 161 17.01 -9.79 -0.77
C LEU A 161 17.26 -11.04 0.06
N TRP A 162 16.37 -11.36 1.01
CA TRP A 162 16.60 -12.40 1.99
C TRP A 162 15.77 -13.64 1.72
N THR A 163 16.32 -14.81 2.08
CA THR A 163 15.51 -16.00 2.28
C THR A 163 14.71 -15.82 3.58
N TRP A 164 13.45 -16.30 3.58
CA TRP A 164 12.56 -16.25 4.74
C TRP A 164 12.74 -17.46 5.65
N ASP A 165 13.98 -17.90 5.79
CA ASP A 165 14.38 -18.98 6.70
C ASP A 165 14.93 -18.34 7.98
N ALA A 166 14.21 -18.53 9.08
CA ALA A 166 14.59 -17.96 10.38
C ALA A 166 15.83 -18.62 10.96
N ASP A 167 16.10 -19.88 10.63
CA ASP A 167 17.22 -20.65 11.16
C ASP A 167 18.48 -20.46 10.32
N GLU A 168 18.32 -20.29 9.02
CA GLU A 168 19.45 -20.10 8.09
C GLU A 168 19.17 -18.97 7.07
N PRO A 169 19.04 -17.73 7.51
CA PRO A 169 18.80 -16.61 6.60
C PRO A 169 20.02 -16.39 5.69
N ARG A 170 19.76 -16.25 4.38
CA ARG A 170 20.79 -16.03 3.37
C ARG A 170 20.39 -14.88 2.46
N ILE A 171 21.40 -14.24 1.86
CA ILE A 171 21.16 -13.30 0.75
C ILE A 171 20.82 -14.12 -0.50
N ARG A 172 19.74 -13.75 -1.17
CA ARG A 172 19.34 -14.36 -2.44
C ARG A 172 20.24 -13.89 -3.56
N GLY A 173 20.76 -14.85 -4.35
CA GLY A 173 21.63 -14.56 -5.48
C GLY A 173 20.89 -13.99 -6.71
N ASP A 174 19.58 -14.12 -6.75
CA ASP A 174 18.70 -13.67 -7.85
C ASP A 174 18.04 -12.30 -7.57
N ARG A 175 18.38 -11.64 -6.48
CA ARG A 175 17.83 -10.35 -6.07
C ARG A 175 18.94 -9.34 -5.83
N GLY A 176 18.65 -8.06 -6.06
CA GLY A 176 19.59 -6.97 -5.82
C GLY A 176 18.88 -5.71 -5.36
N TYR A 177 19.39 -5.07 -4.31
CA TYR A 177 18.83 -3.83 -3.77
C TYR A 177 18.75 -2.70 -4.80
N PHE A 178 19.71 -2.66 -5.71
CA PHE A 178 19.80 -1.67 -6.79
C PHE A 178 19.30 -2.20 -8.14
N ALA A 179 18.68 -3.37 -8.15
CA ALA A 179 18.01 -3.87 -9.34
C ALA A 179 16.79 -3.01 -9.68
N ARG A 180 16.27 -3.13 -10.90
CA ARG A 180 15.07 -2.39 -11.33
C ARG A 180 13.78 -3.19 -11.13
N GLY A 181 13.89 -4.46 -10.86
CA GLY A 181 12.76 -5.34 -10.61
C GLY A 181 13.13 -6.80 -10.76
N PHE A 182 12.20 -7.66 -10.46
CA PHE A 182 12.33 -9.11 -10.52
C PHE A 182 10.96 -9.77 -10.71
N VAL A 183 10.99 -11.04 -11.14
CA VAL A 183 9.76 -11.84 -11.25
C VAL A 183 9.25 -12.16 -9.85
N ASN A 184 7.97 -11.89 -9.61
CA ASN A 184 7.30 -12.23 -8.37
C ASN A 184 7.22 -13.75 -8.21
N ASP A 185 7.66 -14.27 -7.07
CA ASP A 185 7.64 -15.68 -6.70
C ASP A 185 6.69 -15.97 -5.52
N THR A 186 5.86 -15.01 -5.16
CA THR A 186 4.86 -15.11 -4.08
C THR A 186 3.46 -14.83 -4.61
N PHE A 187 2.75 -13.86 -4.06
CA PHE A 187 1.43 -13.44 -4.50
C PHE A 187 1.54 -12.09 -5.25
N PRO A 188 0.93 -11.89 -6.41
CA PRO A 188 -0.06 -12.75 -7.07
C PRO A 188 0.52 -13.92 -7.88
N GLY A 189 1.85 -14.04 -8.03
CA GLY A 189 2.47 -15.07 -8.85
C GLY A 189 2.23 -14.86 -10.36
N HIS A 190 2.05 -15.95 -11.10
CA HIS A 190 1.72 -15.95 -12.53
C HIS A 190 2.68 -15.15 -13.41
N GLY A 191 3.96 -15.07 -13.02
CA GLY A 191 4.99 -14.32 -13.76
C GLY A 191 4.86 -12.80 -13.67
N ALA A 192 4.10 -12.27 -12.72
CA ALA A 192 4.06 -10.85 -12.44
C ALA A 192 5.47 -10.31 -12.14
N VAL A 193 5.73 -9.07 -12.51
CA VAL A 193 7.04 -8.44 -12.33
C VAL A 193 6.91 -7.29 -11.33
N GLU A 194 7.67 -7.39 -10.25
CA GLU A 194 7.78 -6.33 -9.24
C GLU A 194 8.84 -5.32 -9.64
N ALA A 195 8.54 -4.04 -9.46
CA ALA A 195 9.52 -2.99 -9.48
C ALA A 195 10.34 -3.00 -8.19
N GLN A 196 11.63 -2.81 -8.30
CA GLN A 196 12.52 -2.61 -7.16
C GLN A 196 12.97 -1.16 -7.13
N ALA A 197 12.79 -0.53 -5.98
CA ALA A 197 13.30 0.79 -5.68
C ALA A 197 13.99 0.78 -4.33
N THR A 198 15.03 1.56 -4.16
CA THR A 198 15.65 1.76 -2.85
C THR A 198 14.79 2.69 -1.98
N LEU A 199 14.94 2.62 -0.65
CA LEU A 199 14.27 3.56 0.25
C LEU A 199 14.64 5.02 -0.08
N GLY A 200 15.91 5.26 -0.45
CA GLY A 200 16.37 6.58 -0.90
C GLY A 200 15.68 7.07 -2.16
N GLU A 201 15.37 6.19 -3.12
CA GLU A 201 14.60 6.56 -4.32
C GLU A 201 13.16 6.91 -3.99
N VAL A 202 12.52 6.17 -3.07
CA VAL A 202 11.15 6.47 -2.60
C VAL A 202 11.10 7.85 -1.95
N VAL A 203 11.97 8.11 -0.97
CA VAL A 203 12.05 9.41 -0.28
C VAL A 203 12.34 10.53 -1.26
N THR A 204 13.29 10.33 -2.18
CA THR A 204 13.66 11.32 -3.19
C THR A 204 12.49 11.65 -4.12
N ALA A 205 11.70 10.65 -4.54
CA ALA A 205 10.52 10.88 -5.38
C ALA A 205 9.48 11.74 -4.65
N VAL A 206 9.21 11.46 -3.39
CA VAL A 206 8.29 12.23 -2.53
C VAL A 206 8.76 13.69 -2.39
N VAL A 207 10.04 13.90 -2.07
CA VAL A 207 10.61 15.26 -1.93
C VAL A 207 10.57 16.02 -3.26
N ARG A 208 10.92 15.38 -4.37
CA ARG A 208 10.90 16.02 -5.70
C ARG A 208 9.49 16.35 -6.19
N ALA A 209 8.47 15.68 -5.69
CA ALA A 209 7.07 16.02 -5.93
C ALA A 209 6.58 17.24 -5.12
N GLY A 210 7.45 17.87 -4.31
CA GLY A 210 7.15 19.03 -3.49
C GLY A 210 6.46 18.69 -2.16
N LEU A 211 6.59 17.44 -1.70
CA LEU A 211 6.11 17.03 -0.39
C LEU A 211 7.25 17.08 0.63
N GLU A 212 6.95 17.57 1.82
CA GLU A 212 7.89 17.65 2.94
C GLU A 212 7.77 16.39 3.80
N VAL A 213 8.81 15.59 3.86
CA VAL A 213 8.85 14.39 4.71
C VAL A 213 8.88 14.83 6.18
N ARG A 214 7.95 14.34 6.98
CA ARG A 214 7.79 14.63 8.40
C ARG A 214 8.24 13.46 9.28
N VAL A 215 7.95 12.23 8.82
CA VAL A 215 8.29 10.99 9.52
C VAL A 215 8.81 10.00 8.51
N LEU A 216 9.84 9.27 8.87
CA LEU A 216 10.29 8.04 8.24
C LEU A 216 10.70 7.09 9.35
N GLU A 217 9.97 6.01 9.50
CA GLU A 217 10.22 4.98 10.51
C GLU A 217 10.33 3.61 9.86
N GLU A 218 11.22 2.77 10.37
CA GLU A 218 11.46 1.42 9.90
C GLU A 218 11.08 0.44 11.03
N TYR A 219 10.46 -0.69 10.65
CA TYR A 219 9.97 -1.68 11.60
C TYR A 219 10.52 -3.06 11.29
N ALA A 220 10.72 -3.82 12.36
CA ALA A 220 11.08 -5.23 12.27
C ALA A 220 9.90 -6.12 11.82
N GLU A 221 8.67 -5.64 12.03
CA GLU A 221 7.42 -6.37 11.77
C GLU A 221 7.06 -6.31 10.28
N PRO A 222 6.77 -7.47 9.66
CA PRO A 222 6.23 -7.53 8.31
C PRO A 222 4.69 -7.42 8.31
N PHE A 223 4.10 -6.65 7.41
CA PHE A 223 2.64 -6.56 7.30
C PHE A 223 1.98 -7.81 6.70
N TRP A 224 2.70 -8.59 5.89
CA TRP A 224 2.15 -9.79 5.22
C TRP A 224 2.13 -11.05 6.08
N ARG A 225 2.63 -10.98 7.30
CA ARG A 225 2.66 -12.09 8.27
C ARG A 225 2.32 -11.58 9.66
N ALA A 226 1.05 -11.34 9.92
CA ALA A 226 0.59 -10.93 11.23
C ALA A 226 1.10 -11.88 12.32
N GLY A 227 1.88 -11.39 13.27
CA GLY A 227 2.50 -12.18 14.33
C GLY A 227 3.73 -12.99 13.94
N GLY A 228 4.22 -12.89 12.70
CA GLY A 228 5.29 -13.72 12.15
C GLY A 228 6.69 -13.11 12.16
N VAL A 229 7.10 -12.40 13.20
CA VAL A 229 8.46 -11.84 13.33
C VAL A 229 9.52 -12.92 13.32
N ASP A 230 9.22 -14.12 13.82
CA ASP A 230 10.18 -15.23 13.87
C ASP A 230 10.64 -15.70 12.49
N ALA A 231 9.76 -15.58 11.49
CA ALA A 231 10.11 -15.87 10.09
C ALA A 231 10.56 -14.63 9.31
N ALA A 232 10.51 -13.45 9.92
CA ALA A 232 10.92 -12.21 9.29
C ALA A 232 12.45 -12.08 9.34
N ALA A 233 13.01 -11.46 8.30
CA ALA A 233 14.43 -11.29 8.08
C ALA A 233 15.28 -11.36 9.36
N TRP A 234 15.86 -12.49 9.63
CA TRP A 234 16.70 -12.78 10.79
C TRP A 234 16.02 -12.49 12.14
N ARG A 235 14.78 -12.91 12.30
CA ARG A 235 14.01 -12.72 13.54
C ARG A 235 13.92 -11.25 13.95
N GLY A 236 13.62 -10.39 12.98
CA GLY A 236 13.49 -8.95 13.19
C GLY A 236 14.80 -8.18 13.36
N ARG A 237 15.94 -8.74 12.97
CA ARG A 237 17.22 -8.02 12.97
C ARG A 237 17.40 -7.08 11.80
N LEU A 238 16.57 -7.20 10.78
CA LEU A 238 16.56 -6.35 9.60
C LEU A 238 15.19 -5.71 9.45
N PRO A 239 15.10 -4.54 8.81
CA PRO A 239 13.82 -3.88 8.59
C PRO A 239 12.96 -4.72 7.65
N ASN A 240 11.69 -4.88 7.99
CA ASN A 240 10.71 -5.59 7.19
C ASN A 240 9.64 -4.68 6.60
N SER A 241 9.36 -3.57 7.26
CA SER A 241 8.46 -2.54 6.75
C SER A 241 8.95 -1.14 7.12
N PHE A 242 8.36 -0.14 6.50
CA PHE A 242 8.60 1.26 6.85
C PHE A 242 7.33 2.07 6.69
N ALA A 243 7.22 3.15 7.48
CA ALA A 243 6.20 4.16 7.31
C ALA A 243 6.83 5.51 6.93
N LEU A 244 6.17 6.23 6.03
CA LEU A 244 6.54 7.59 5.64
C LEU A 244 5.32 8.49 5.73
N VAL A 245 5.45 9.60 6.48
CA VAL A 245 4.48 10.68 6.48
C VAL A 245 5.10 11.90 5.81
N ALA A 246 4.42 12.43 4.81
CA ALA A 246 4.84 13.66 4.15
C ALA A 246 3.69 14.64 4.03
N ARG A 247 3.99 15.96 4.00
CA ARG A 247 3.00 17.02 3.95
C ARG A 247 3.16 17.84 2.67
N LYS A 248 2.06 18.19 2.03
CA LYS A 248 2.04 19.18 0.96
C LYS A 248 2.08 20.59 1.56
N GLY A 249 2.91 21.48 1.02
CA GLY A 249 2.94 22.88 1.40
C GLY A 249 1.56 23.56 1.29
N MET A 250 1.44 24.71 1.95
CA MET A 250 0.24 25.56 1.90
C MET A 250 0.13 26.23 0.55
#